data_309c1720d9f06b7ba1e3ea7e060a2724
#
_entry.id   309c1720d9f06b7ba1e3ea7e060a2724
#
_cell.length_a   1.000
_cell.length_b   1.000
_cell.length_c   1.000
_cell.angle_alpha   90.00
_cell.angle_beta   90.00
_cell.angle_gamma   90.00
#
_symmetry.space_group_name_H-M   'P 1'
#
loop_
_entity.id
_entity.type
_entity.pdbx_description
1 polymer ?
#
loop_
_entity_poly.entity_id
_entity_poly.type
_entity_poly.pdbx_seq_one_letter_code
_entity_poly.pdbx_strand_id
1 'polypeptide(L)'
;LYAEGDFLLREELREPATYMNILYSISKGATRAGEIAAGAFLETKDLSYYLDTLMKLGFVRKEHPVAEKLSTRKTIYSIDDPFLRFWFRYVLVHRDSIEAGDASSVIEDLDRSYDRYLGETFEQVGKEMLMYLNLQDKLPFRFRSIGRQWGKIPNMPKGKNDYEIDIVVLD
;
A
#
# COMPACT_ATOMS: atom_id res chain seq x y z
N LEU A 1 -2.65 17.75 13.13
CA LEU A 1 -2.43 16.38 12.68
C LEU A 1 -3.58 15.81 11.86
N TYR A 2 -4.85 15.93 12.30
CA TYR A 2 -5.99 15.35 11.55
C TYR A 2 -6.29 16.06 10.23
N ALA A 3 -6.03 17.36 10.11
CA ALA A 3 -6.26 18.16 8.91
C ALA A 3 -5.12 18.05 7.87
N GLU A 4 -3.95 17.58 8.26
CA GLU A 4 -2.75 17.60 7.40
C GLU A 4 -2.86 16.69 6.18
N GLY A 5 -3.45 15.50 6.32
CA GLY A 5 -3.66 14.61 5.18
C GLY A 5 -4.63 15.17 4.16
N ASP A 6 -5.72 15.80 4.62
CA ASP A 6 -6.68 16.49 3.77
C ASP A 6 -6.04 17.71 3.08
N PHE A 7 -5.26 18.48 3.82
CA PHE A 7 -4.53 19.63 3.30
C PHE A 7 -3.52 19.23 2.22
N LEU A 8 -2.68 18.23 2.49
CA LEU A 8 -1.71 17.70 1.54
C LEU A 8 -2.38 17.28 0.22
N LEU A 9 -3.48 16.54 0.30
CA LEU A 9 -4.19 16.08 -0.89
C LEU A 9 -4.85 17.22 -1.66
N ARG A 10 -5.32 18.28 -0.97
CA ARG A 10 -5.91 19.46 -1.62
C ARG A 10 -4.86 20.34 -2.30
N GLU A 11 -3.64 20.41 -1.78
CA GLU A 11 -2.56 21.14 -2.42
C GLU A 11 -2.06 20.48 -3.71
N GLU A 12 -1.96 19.14 -3.69
CA GLU A 12 -1.39 18.38 -4.79
C GLU A 12 -2.41 18.00 -5.89
N LEU A 13 -3.72 18.01 -5.57
CA LEU A 13 -4.74 17.40 -6.42
C LEU A 13 -5.89 18.37 -6.72
N ARG A 14 -6.28 18.44 -8.01
CA ARG A 14 -7.39 19.30 -8.45
C ARG A 14 -8.77 18.83 -8.01
N GLU A 15 -8.96 17.51 -7.89
CA GLU A 15 -10.23 16.88 -7.49
C GLU A 15 -10.02 15.98 -6.26
N PRO A 16 -9.67 16.56 -5.10
CA PRO A 16 -9.21 15.80 -3.94
C PRO A 16 -10.22 14.76 -3.44
N ALA A 17 -11.51 14.99 -3.61
CA ALA A 17 -12.54 14.06 -3.13
C ALA A 17 -12.46 12.68 -3.79
N THR A 18 -12.24 12.60 -5.10
CA THR A 18 -12.11 11.34 -5.81
C THR A 18 -10.85 10.59 -5.37
N TYR A 19 -9.73 11.29 -5.26
CA TYR A 19 -8.48 10.71 -4.79
C TYR A 19 -8.57 10.23 -3.34
N MET A 20 -9.26 10.99 -2.47
CA MET A 20 -9.55 10.59 -1.09
C MET A 20 -10.31 9.27 -1.05
N ASN A 21 -11.36 9.10 -1.87
CA ASN A 21 -12.13 7.86 -1.94
C ASN A 21 -11.27 6.67 -2.39
N ILE A 22 -10.40 6.88 -3.37
CA ILE A 22 -9.45 5.86 -3.84
C ILE A 22 -8.49 5.44 -2.73
N LEU A 23 -7.82 6.40 -2.10
CA LEU A 23 -6.89 6.14 -1.01
C LEU A 23 -7.59 5.50 0.21
N TYR A 24 -8.81 5.94 0.52
CA TYR A 24 -9.62 5.34 1.56
C TYR A 24 -9.99 3.88 1.23
N SER A 25 -10.39 3.59 -0.01
CA SER A 25 -10.66 2.23 -0.47
C SER A 25 -9.43 1.32 -0.31
N ILE A 26 -8.24 1.81 -0.71
CA ILE A 26 -6.98 1.08 -0.55
C ILE A 26 -6.67 0.86 0.94
N SER A 27 -6.85 1.87 1.79
CA SER A 27 -6.59 1.76 3.23
C SER A 27 -7.50 0.75 3.94
N LYS A 28 -8.67 0.48 3.37
CA LYS A 28 -9.62 -0.55 3.85
C LYS A 28 -9.32 -1.95 3.29
N GLY A 29 -8.23 -2.11 2.54
CA GLY A 29 -7.76 -3.41 2.05
C GLY A 29 -8.11 -3.73 0.60
N ALA A 30 -8.74 -2.82 -0.15
CA ALA A 30 -8.89 -2.99 -1.59
C ALA A 30 -7.51 -2.89 -2.26
N THR A 31 -7.07 -3.96 -2.92
CA THR A 31 -5.75 -4.00 -3.54
C THR A 31 -5.81 -4.10 -5.06
N ARG A 32 -6.93 -4.56 -5.61
CA ARG A 32 -7.10 -4.75 -7.06
C ARG A 32 -7.90 -3.60 -7.66
N ALA A 33 -7.58 -3.25 -8.90
CA ALA A 33 -8.23 -2.13 -9.60
C ALA A 33 -9.77 -2.18 -9.54
N GLY A 34 -10.38 -3.35 -9.74
CA GLY A 34 -11.84 -3.50 -9.64
C GLY A 34 -12.40 -3.26 -8.23
N GLU A 35 -11.70 -3.71 -7.20
CA GLU A 35 -12.07 -3.51 -5.79
C GLU A 35 -11.94 -2.03 -5.41
N ILE A 36 -10.84 -1.39 -5.82
CA ILE A 36 -10.57 0.02 -5.57
C ILE A 36 -11.62 0.90 -6.26
N ALA A 37 -11.93 0.62 -7.53
CA ALA A 37 -12.95 1.35 -8.28
C ALA A 37 -14.32 1.26 -7.61
N ALA A 38 -14.74 0.04 -7.22
CA ALA A 38 -15.99 -0.18 -6.51
C ALA A 38 -16.04 0.58 -5.18
N GLY A 39 -14.97 0.52 -4.39
CA GLY A 39 -14.88 1.24 -3.10
C GLY A 39 -14.80 2.76 -3.25
N ALA A 40 -14.31 3.26 -4.38
CA ALA A 40 -14.24 4.69 -4.68
C ALA A 40 -15.46 5.23 -5.47
N PHE A 41 -16.45 4.39 -5.75
CA PHE A 41 -17.63 4.72 -6.54
C PHE A 41 -17.29 5.16 -7.97
N LEU A 42 -16.28 4.51 -8.59
CA LEU A 42 -15.80 4.79 -9.93
C LEU A 42 -16.03 3.60 -10.88
N GLU A 43 -16.08 3.86 -12.17
CA GLU A 43 -15.90 2.81 -13.15
C GLU A 43 -14.42 2.44 -13.27
N THR A 44 -14.12 1.14 -13.44
CA THR A 44 -12.73 0.65 -13.50
C THR A 44 -11.92 1.30 -14.64
N LYS A 45 -12.58 1.68 -15.73
CA LYS A 45 -11.92 2.36 -16.86
C LYS A 45 -11.35 3.74 -16.49
N ASP A 46 -12.02 4.46 -15.59
CA ASP A 46 -11.64 5.82 -15.18
C ASP A 46 -10.57 5.80 -14.09
N LEU A 47 -10.49 4.72 -13.31
CA LEU A 47 -9.56 4.57 -12.20
C LEU A 47 -8.09 4.71 -12.64
N SER A 48 -7.74 4.26 -13.85
CA SER A 48 -6.33 4.25 -14.32
C SER A 48 -5.70 5.64 -14.28
N TYR A 49 -6.44 6.66 -14.70
CA TYR A 49 -5.98 8.05 -14.67
C TYR A 49 -5.61 8.51 -13.25
N TYR A 50 -6.47 8.21 -12.29
CA TYR A 50 -6.27 8.59 -10.90
C TYR A 50 -5.10 7.83 -10.26
N LEU A 51 -5.00 6.53 -10.51
CA LEU A 51 -3.87 5.72 -10.01
C LEU A 51 -2.54 6.18 -10.60
N ASP A 52 -2.49 6.52 -11.89
CA ASP A 52 -1.28 7.03 -12.52
C ASP A 52 -0.82 8.36 -11.88
N THR A 53 -1.75 9.24 -11.54
CA THR A 53 -1.45 10.48 -10.82
C THR A 53 -0.92 10.20 -9.41
N LEU A 54 -1.61 9.33 -8.64
CA LEU A 54 -1.18 8.95 -7.29
C LEU A 54 0.19 8.27 -7.27
N MET A 55 0.49 7.45 -8.28
CA MET A 55 1.82 6.84 -8.43
C MET A 55 2.91 7.85 -8.77
N LYS A 56 2.64 8.84 -9.63
CA LYS A 56 3.58 9.91 -9.95
C LYS A 56 3.91 10.79 -8.74
N LEU A 57 2.94 10.99 -7.84
CA LEU A 57 3.13 11.72 -6.59
C LEU A 57 3.78 10.86 -5.48
N GLY A 58 3.99 9.58 -5.70
CA GLY A 58 4.54 8.67 -4.68
C GLY A 58 3.53 8.28 -3.58
N PHE A 59 2.24 8.56 -3.76
CA PHE A 59 1.22 8.23 -2.75
C PHE A 59 0.77 6.77 -2.82
N VAL A 60 0.80 6.19 -4.02
CA VAL A 60 0.43 4.79 -4.28
C VAL A 60 1.54 4.11 -5.04
N ARG A 61 1.83 2.87 -4.68
CA ARG A 61 2.69 1.98 -5.44
C ARG A 61 1.88 0.86 -6.09
N LYS A 62 2.38 0.43 -7.24
CA LYS A 62 1.88 -0.70 -8.00
C LYS A 62 2.87 -1.84 -7.90
N GLU A 63 2.42 -3.00 -7.45
CA GLU A 63 3.26 -4.19 -7.32
C GLU A 63 2.68 -5.35 -8.14
N HIS A 64 3.55 -6.24 -8.57
CA HIS A 64 3.22 -7.53 -9.17
C HIS A 64 4.22 -8.57 -8.63
N PRO A 65 3.88 -9.86 -8.65
CA PRO A 65 4.81 -10.89 -8.21
C PRO A 65 6.13 -10.76 -8.97
N VAL A 66 7.26 -10.66 -8.25
CA VAL A 66 8.56 -10.33 -8.84
C VAL A 66 9.02 -11.32 -9.91
N ALA A 67 8.62 -12.59 -9.80
CA ALA A 67 8.95 -13.64 -10.76
C ALA A 67 7.99 -13.68 -11.97
N GLU A 68 7.00 -12.79 -12.06
CA GLU A 68 6.01 -12.79 -13.14
C GLU A 68 6.20 -11.60 -14.09
N LYS A 69 5.58 -11.69 -15.27
CA LYS A 69 5.60 -10.59 -16.25
C LYS A 69 4.81 -9.38 -15.74
N LEU A 70 5.24 -8.18 -16.11
CA LEU A 70 4.62 -6.89 -15.76
C LEU A 70 3.11 -6.77 -16.09
N SER A 71 2.61 -7.55 -17.05
CA SER A 71 1.20 -7.53 -17.49
C SER A 71 0.32 -8.53 -16.77
N THR A 72 0.71 -9.02 -15.62
CA THR A 72 -0.06 -10.01 -14.86
C THR A 72 -1.35 -9.41 -14.30
N ARG A 73 -2.42 -10.22 -14.28
CA ARG A 73 -3.67 -9.89 -13.58
C ARG A 73 -3.54 -9.90 -12.05
N LYS A 74 -2.35 -10.28 -11.54
CA LYS A 74 -2.03 -10.33 -10.11
C LYS A 74 -1.53 -8.99 -9.56
N THR A 75 -1.54 -7.92 -10.37
CA THR A 75 -1.18 -6.57 -9.94
C THR A 75 -2.02 -6.14 -8.74
N ILE A 76 -1.36 -5.56 -7.75
CA ILE A 76 -1.95 -4.94 -6.57
C ILE A 76 -1.46 -3.49 -6.42
N TYR A 77 -2.26 -2.71 -5.69
CA TYR A 77 -1.97 -1.32 -5.35
C TYR A 77 -1.99 -1.16 -3.83
N SER A 78 -1.09 -0.36 -3.29
CA SER A 78 -1.02 -0.03 -1.87
C SER A 78 -0.61 1.42 -1.67
N ILE A 79 -0.94 2.00 -0.52
CA ILE A 79 -0.47 3.35 -0.16
C ILE A 79 1.04 3.24 0.11
N ASP A 80 1.84 4.00 -0.63
CA ASP A 80 3.30 3.99 -0.53
C ASP A 80 3.82 4.98 0.51
N ASP A 81 3.23 6.19 0.54
CA ASP A 81 3.59 7.22 1.50
C ASP A 81 3.28 6.77 2.94
N PRO A 82 4.28 6.72 3.86
CA PRO A 82 4.07 6.24 5.23
C PRO A 82 3.15 7.13 6.05
N PHE A 83 3.19 8.46 5.81
CA PHE A 83 2.31 9.40 6.50
C PHE A 83 0.86 9.19 6.08
N LEU A 84 0.56 9.12 4.78
CA LEU A 84 -0.80 8.86 4.28
C LEU A 84 -1.30 7.49 4.74
N ARG A 85 -0.45 6.47 4.74
CA ARG A 85 -0.80 5.14 5.25
C ARG A 85 -1.22 5.18 6.71
N PHE A 86 -0.46 5.87 7.57
CA PHE A 86 -0.80 6.08 8.97
C PHE A 86 -2.07 6.91 9.11
N TRP A 87 -2.17 8.02 8.38
CA TRP A 87 -3.27 8.96 8.46
C TRP A 87 -4.61 8.32 8.08
N PHE A 88 -4.68 7.62 6.96
CA PHE A 88 -5.89 6.93 6.52
C PHE A 88 -6.31 5.81 7.47
N ARG A 89 -5.35 5.10 8.05
CA ARG A 89 -5.62 3.95 8.92
C ARG A 89 -6.08 4.34 10.30
N TYR A 90 -5.45 5.34 10.91
CA TYR A 90 -5.64 5.67 12.33
C TYR A 90 -6.26 7.05 12.55
N VAL A 91 -5.92 8.05 11.76
CA VAL A 91 -6.35 9.43 12.00
C VAL A 91 -7.71 9.69 11.38
N LEU A 92 -7.88 9.42 10.09
CA LEU A 92 -9.13 9.71 9.38
C LEU A 92 -10.32 8.92 9.94
N VAL A 93 -10.09 7.67 10.31
CA VAL A 93 -11.15 6.78 10.85
C VAL A 93 -11.69 7.25 12.20
N HIS A 94 -10.84 7.91 12.99
CA HIS A 94 -11.16 8.41 14.33
C HIS A 94 -11.29 9.93 14.38
N ARG A 95 -11.52 10.57 13.23
CA ARG A 95 -11.52 12.03 13.09
C ARG A 95 -12.41 12.71 14.10
N ASP A 96 -13.66 12.26 14.19
CA ASP A 96 -14.67 12.90 15.05
C ASP A 96 -14.28 12.84 16.54
N SER A 97 -13.71 11.71 16.99
CA SER A 97 -13.19 11.55 18.36
C SER A 97 -12.02 12.48 18.63
N ILE A 98 -11.08 12.57 17.67
CA ILE A 98 -9.90 13.44 17.76
C ILE A 98 -10.33 14.91 17.82
N GLU A 99 -11.29 15.33 17.01
CA GLU A 99 -11.84 16.70 17.01
C GLU A 99 -12.54 17.01 18.32
N ALA A 100 -13.18 16.03 18.96
CA ALA A 100 -13.77 16.16 20.29
C ALA A 100 -12.73 16.15 21.44
N GLY A 101 -11.44 15.99 21.12
CA GLY A 101 -10.35 15.92 22.12
C GLY A 101 -10.17 14.54 22.76
N ASP A 102 -10.85 13.51 22.27
CA ASP A 102 -10.72 12.12 22.74
C ASP A 102 -9.88 11.29 21.78
N ALA A 103 -8.66 10.96 22.19
CA ALA A 103 -7.75 10.09 21.43
C ALA A 103 -7.80 8.62 21.87
N SER A 104 -8.65 8.23 22.81
CA SER A 104 -8.66 6.87 23.39
C SER A 104 -8.90 5.80 22.33
N SER A 105 -9.85 6.02 21.43
CA SER A 105 -10.16 5.08 20.33
C SER A 105 -9.00 4.90 19.36
N VAL A 106 -8.21 5.94 19.11
CA VAL A 106 -6.99 5.88 18.29
C VAL A 106 -5.94 5.02 18.96
N ILE A 107 -5.72 5.23 20.28
CA ILE A 107 -4.72 4.50 21.07
C ILE A 107 -5.07 3.01 21.11
N GLU A 108 -6.34 2.68 21.36
CA GLU A 108 -6.80 1.29 21.35
C GLU A 108 -6.61 0.60 19.99
N ASP A 109 -6.82 1.30 18.88
CA ASP A 109 -6.64 0.75 17.54
C ASP A 109 -5.14 0.58 17.20
N LEU A 110 -4.31 1.52 17.63
CA LEU A 110 -2.86 1.41 17.57
C LEU A 110 -2.37 0.17 18.33
N ASP A 111 -2.75 0.02 19.59
CA ASP A 111 -2.33 -1.11 20.43
C ASP A 111 -2.68 -2.48 19.81
N ARG A 112 -3.83 -2.56 19.12
CA ARG A 112 -4.28 -3.81 18.46
C ARG A 112 -3.60 -4.10 17.14
N SER A 113 -3.13 -3.11 16.42
CA SER A 113 -2.75 -3.29 15.00
C SER A 113 -1.38 -2.73 14.63
N TYR A 114 -0.67 -2.11 15.58
CA TYR A 114 0.60 -1.42 15.32
C TYR A 114 1.71 -2.37 14.85
N ASP A 115 1.79 -3.57 15.41
CA ASP A 115 2.79 -4.56 15.01
C ASP A 115 2.65 -4.93 13.54
N ARG A 116 1.42 -5.08 13.04
CA ARG A 116 1.17 -5.31 11.61
C ARG A 116 1.60 -4.11 10.76
N TYR A 117 1.28 -2.90 11.23
CA TYR A 117 1.67 -1.66 10.54
C TYR A 117 3.20 -1.53 10.46
N LEU A 118 3.89 -1.82 11.55
CA LEU A 118 5.36 -1.86 11.58
C LEU A 118 5.93 -2.92 10.65
N GLY A 119 5.34 -4.13 10.60
CA GLY A 119 5.76 -5.20 9.71
C GLY A 119 5.85 -4.73 8.26
N GLU A 120 4.79 -4.10 7.74
CA GLU A 120 4.76 -3.53 6.39
C GLU A 120 5.85 -2.46 6.16
N THR A 121 6.15 -1.66 7.19
CA THR A 121 7.21 -0.66 7.13
C THR A 121 8.59 -1.30 7.12
N PHE A 122 8.81 -2.34 7.94
CA PHE A 122 10.07 -3.09 7.97
C PHE A 122 10.36 -3.83 6.66
N GLU A 123 9.33 -4.36 5.99
CA GLU A 123 9.48 -4.94 4.66
C GLU A 123 10.04 -3.92 3.66
N GLN A 124 9.51 -2.69 3.69
CA GLN A 124 9.98 -1.62 2.81
C GLN A 124 11.43 -1.23 3.13
N VAL A 125 11.74 -1.00 4.40
CA VAL A 125 13.11 -0.70 4.86
C VAL A 125 14.07 -1.83 4.50
N GLY A 126 13.64 -3.10 4.65
CA GLY A 126 14.43 -4.27 4.26
C GLY A 126 14.74 -4.32 2.76
N LYS A 127 13.76 -4.00 1.91
CA LYS A 127 13.97 -3.90 0.46
C LYS A 127 14.96 -2.81 0.10
N GLU A 128 14.81 -1.62 0.66
CA GLU A 128 15.71 -0.48 0.44
C GLU A 128 17.13 -0.78 0.89
N MET A 129 17.28 -1.40 2.05
CA MET A 129 18.59 -1.82 2.58
C MET A 129 19.26 -2.84 1.66
N LEU A 130 18.52 -3.85 1.18
CA LEU A 130 19.06 -4.84 0.25
C LEU A 130 19.46 -4.20 -1.09
N MET A 131 18.67 -3.28 -1.63
CA MET A 131 19.02 -2.54 -2.84
C MET A 131 20.31 -1.72 -2.62
N TYR A 132 20.41 -1.01 -1.50
CA TYR A 132 21.61 -0.25 -1.15
C TYR A 132 22.84 -1.14 -1.06
N LEU A 133 22.76 -2.27 -0.35
CA LEU A 133 23.87 -3.23 -0.21
C LEU A 133 24.25 -3.87 -1.55
N ASN A 134 23.29 -4.17 -2.42
CA ASN A 134 23.52 -4.68 -3.76
C ASN A 134 24.29 -3.69 -4.64
N LEU A 135 23.93 -2.39 -4.57
CA LEU A 135 24.62 -1.31 -5.27
C LEU A 135 26.06 -1.10 -4.77
N GLN A 136 26.33 -1.39 -3.51
CA GLN A 136 27.64 -1.26 -2.87
C GLN A 136 28.50 -2.52 -2.97
N ASP A 137 28.05 -3.56 -3.68
CA ASP A 137 28.74 -4.87 -3.73
C ASP A 137 29.02 -5.50 -2.35
N LYS A 138 28.13 -5.26 -1.38
CA LYS A 138 28.26 -5.74 0.00
C LYS A 138 27.50 -7.03 0.29
N LEU A 139 26.81 -7.57 -0.72
CA LEU A 139 26.13 -8.86 -0.61
C LEU A 139 26.99 -9.98 -1.20
N PRO A 140 26.87 -11.23 -0.72
CA PRO A 140 27.58 -12.37 -1.27
C PRO A 140 27.07 -12.82 -2.66
N PHE A 141 26.03 -12.16 -3.16
CA PHE A 141 25.39 -12.37 -4.47
C PHE A 141 24.92 -11.04 -5.03
N ARG A 142 24.68 -10.96 -6.33
CA ARG A 142 24.02 -9.83 -6.98
C ARG A 142 22.61 -10.22 -7.41
N PHE A 143 21.74 -9.23 -7.52
CA PHE A 143 20.40 -9.41 -8.07
C PHE A 143 20.03 -8.25 -9.00
N ARG A 144 19.13 -8.52 -9.95
CA ARG A 144 18.58 -7.52 -10.90
C ARG A 144 17.22 -7.02 -10.49
N SER A 145 16.45 -7.85 -9.77
CA SER A 145 15.08 -7.51 -9.36
C SER A 145 14.88 -7.89 -7.90
N ILE A 146 14.10 -7.06 -7.20
CA ILE A 146 13.67 -7.31 -5.83
C ILE A 146 12.18 -6.95 -5.72
N GLY A 147 11.41 -7.75 -5.01
CA GLY A 147 9.99 -7.50 -4.78
C GLY A 147 9.34 -8.59 -3.97
N ARG A 148 8.02 -8.46 -3.80
CA ARG A 148 7.19 -9.50 -3.17
C ARG A 148 6.87 -10.60 -4.18
N GLN A 149 6.63 -11.79 -3.68
CA GLN A 149 6.17 -12.92 -4.50
C GLN A 149 4.95 -13.55 -3.86
N TRP A 150 3.86 -13.65 -4.60
CA TRP A 150 2.63 -14.30 -4.13
C TRP A 150 1.98 -15.12 -5.24
N GLY A 151 1.18 -16.07 -4.84
CA GLY A 151 0.50 -16.94 -5.79
C GLY A 151 -0.26 -18.05 -5.14
N LYS A 152 -0.50 -19.10 -5.92
CA LYS A 152 -1.17 -20.31 -5.46
C LYS A 152 -0.27 -21.52 -5.60
N ILE A 153 -0.27 -22.36 -4.57
CA ILE A 153 0.41 -23.66 -4.60
C ILE A 153 -0.47 -24.63 -5.37
N PRO A 154 0.02 -25.22 -6.47
CA PRO A 154 -0.74 -26.23 -7.22
C PRO A 154 -1.14 -27.42 -6.34
N ASN A 155 -2.30 -28.00 -6.62
CA ASN A 155 -2.81 -29.19 -5.95
C ASN A 155 -3.11 -29.06 -4.45
N MET A 156 -3.11 -27.85 -3.90
CA MET A 156 -3.56 -27.60 -2.52
C MET A 156 -5.04 -27.20 -2.49
N PRO A 157 -5.79 -27.54 -1.43
CA PRO A 157 -7.20 -27.15 -1.28
C PRO A 157 -7.37 -25.62 -1.32
N LYS A 158 -8.47 -25.16 -1.93
CA LYS A 158 -8.84 -23.74 -1.96
C LYS A 158 -8.90 -23.16 -0.54
N GLY A 159 -8.24 -22.01 -0.33
CA GLY A 159 -8.13 -21.33 0.97
C GLY A 159 -6.94 -21.78 1.82
N LYS A 160 -6.18 -22.82 1.39
CA LYS A 160 -4.91 -23.24 2.00
C LYS A 160 -3.77 -23.25 0.98
N ASN A 161 -4.04 -22.78 -0.21
CA ASN A 161 -3.12 -22.83 -1.34
C ASN A 161 -2.51 -21.48 -1.70
N ASP A 162 -2.79 -20.45 -0.94
CA ASP A 162 -2.16 -19.14 -1.13
C ASP A 162 -0.80 -19.11 -0.42
N TYR A 163 0.18 -18.50 -1.06
CA TYR A 163 1.49 -18.21 -0.46
C TYR A 163 1.88 -16.76 -0.75
N GLU A 164 2.65 -16.21 0.15
CA GLU A 164 3.26 -14.88 0.03
C GLU A 164 4.67 -14.92 0.64
N ILE A 165 5.61 -14.26 -0.03
CA ILE A 165 6.99 -14.05 0.42
C ILE A 165 7.28 -12.57 0.26
N ASP A 166 7.61 -11.91 1.36
CA ASP A 166 7.69 -10.45 1.45
C ASP A 166 8.88 -9.87 0.68
N ILE A 167 10.00 -10.59 0.66
CA ILE A 167 11.20 -10.16 -0.06
C ILE A 167 11.78 -11.34 -0.84
N VAL A 168 11.79 -11.21 -2.14
CA VAL A 168 12.43 -12.14 -3.08
C VAL A 168 13.34 -11.33 -3.99
N VAL A 169 14.53 -11.83 -4.21
CA VAL A 169 15.49 -11.28 -5.17
C VAL A 169 15.69 -12.25 -6.32
N LEU A 170 15.84 -11.72 -7.53
CA LEU A 170 16.06 -12.47 -8.75
C LEU A 170 17.35 -12.01 -9.42
N ASP A 171 18.12 -12.97 -9.90
CA ASP A 171 19.36 -12.82 -10.66
C ASP A 171 19.10 -12.38 -12.10
#